data_82c59969e9ba8969685a613e156e40ff
#
_entry.id   82c59969e9ba8969685a613e156e40ff
#
_cell.length_a   1.000
_cell.length_b   1.000
_cell.length_c   1.000
_cell.angle_alpha   90.00
_cell.angle_beta   90.00
_cell.angle_gamma   90.00
#
_symmetry.space_group_name_H-M   'P 1'
#
loop_
_entity.id
_entity.type
_entity.pdbx_description
1 polymer ?
#
loop_
_entity_poly.entity_id
_entity_poly.type
_entity_poly.pdbx_seq_one_letter_code
_entity_poly.pdbx_strand_id
1 'polypeptide(L)'
;MVSKKEENILSETRRFNEIDLWQNVTEEQWNDAGWQLKNAIRSVEQLKKVIKLSPNQASEIERTLKTLKSEGKEALRITPYYATLMQEDPFHPVMLPGEKAEKRLDPVFWQSVPTPANLLFPDTGAEGAMSEGSRSYGAAYQRYPNRIALFVAENTSCASYCVHCQRAKSLDGSVDVNSTEIDRGLFYIGHNSNINEVLVTGGDALMISRHRLQYILEELGRIPHLRVIRIATRVPVVMPMGITDELLGLIRTSANRFSKGVEKHVYFMTHINHYKEVTNDLAAAVKRISDHGFTVRNQTVLLNHVNDNYKTLAETFRRMFWIGVHPYYLLQCHKEKGIVHFITPIQIGKIYMKHLQGWLSGITVPRYAANIEGGGGKVLLMPSGHDTLNINTKIDEKISESYATVITWDGRELVSYEALGRSTREEFEAGVKIMDDFIGRKGAFLPKLIIVDEKGKHIETTNRTRLPALENLRKSQLLGYKLYADDMPLTNPKDALSELEEGFEKSKYFKG
;
A
#
# COMPACT_ATOMS: atom_id res chain seq x y z
N MET A 1 -11.51 32.38 26.72
CA MET A 1 -12.43 31.24 26.72
C MET A 1 -12.35 30.60 25.36
N VAL A 2 -11.47 29.60 25.20
CA VAL A 2 -11.38 28.77 24.02
C VAL A 2 -12.61 27.86 24.03
N SER A 3 -13.39 27.87 22.95
CA SER A 3 -14.63 27.12 22.88
C SER A 3 -14.34 25.60 22.90
N LYS A 4 -15.16 24.85 23.65
CA LYS A 4 -15.15 23.37 23.76
C LYS A 4 -15.30 22.62 22.42
N LYS A 5 -15.19 23.28 21.27
CA LYS A 5 -15.26 22.69 19.92
C LYS A 5 -13.93 22.26 19.33
N GLU A 6 -12.80 22.47 20.03
CA GLU A 6 -11.45 22.11 19.53
C GLU A 6 -10.94 20.74 20.02
N GLU A 7 -11.72 19.98 20.80
CA GLU A 7 -11.24 18.77 21.47
C GLU A 7 -11.20 17.50 20.60
N ASN A 8 -11.74 17.46 19.38
CA ASN A 8 -11.72 16.25 18.55
C ASN A 8 -11.18 16.54 17.15
N ILE A 9 -9.84 16.73 17.07
CA ILE A 9 -9.12 16.96 15.82
C ILE A 9 -8.96 15.66 15.01
N LEU A 10 -9.06 14.50 15.67
CA LEU A 10 -8.91 13.19 15.06
C LEU A 10 -10.28 12.61 14.67
N SER A 11 -10.25 11.57 13.85
CA SER A 11 -11.47 10.92 13.38
C SER A 11 -12.11 10.08 14.48
N GLU A 12 -13.42 10.21 14.59
CA GLU A 12 -14.22 9.40 15.50
C GLU A 12 -14.55 8.05 14.85
N THR A 13 -14.57 7.01 15.66
CA THR A 13 -15.12 5.71 15.31
C THR A 13 -16.61 5.67 15.67
N ARG A 14 -17.39 4.89 14.94
CA ARG A 14 -18.73 4.53 15.37
C ARG A 14 -18.61 3.70 16.66
N ARG A 15 -19.50 3.91 17.60
CA ARG A 15 -19.52 3.11 18.83
C ARG A 15 -19.89 1.68 18.50
N PHE A 16 -19.04 0.72 18.85
CA PHE A 16 -19.23 -0.67 18.48
C PHE A 16 -20.51 -1.27 19.05
N ASN A 17 -20.91 -0.88 20.28
CA ASN A 17 -22.10 -1.37 20.94
C ASN A 17 -23.42 -0.80 20.35
N GLU A 18 -23.37 0.19 19.47
CA GLU A 18 -24.48 0.68 18.68
C GLU A 18 -24.63 -0.08 17.34
N ILE A 19 -23.73 -1.00 17.02
CA ILE A 19 -23.73 -1.81 15.80
C ILE A 19 -24.32 -3.18 16.13
N ASP A 20 -25.35 -3.61 15.38
CA ASP A 20 -26.09 -4.85 15.63
C ASP A 20 -25.22 -6.08 15.86
N LEU A 21 -24.12 -6.18 15.12
CA LEU A 21 -23.21 -7.33 15.20
C LEU A 21 -22.48 -7.42 16.54
N TRP A 22 -22.35 -6.29 17.28
CA TRP A 22 -21.49 -6.19 18.48
C TRP A 22 -22.20 -5.61 19.70
N GLN A 23 -23.52 -5.51 19.72
CA GLN A 23 -24.31 -4.94 20.84
C GLN A 23 -24.02 -5.57 22.20
N ASN A 24 -23.70 -6.87 22.23
CA ASN A 24 -23.47 -7.63 23.45
C ASN A 24 -21.97 -7.84 23.76
N VAL A 25 -21.09 -7.15 23.06
CA VAL A 25 -19.63 -7.26 23.23
C VAL A 25 -19.20 -6.34 24.39
N THR A 26 -18.38 -6.87 25.31
CA THR A 26 -17.83 -6.06 26.41
C THR A 26 -16.63 -5.24 25.93
N GLU A 27 -16.31 -4.16 26.65
CA GLU A 27 -15.10 -3.36 26.38
C GLU A 27 -13.81 -4.20 26.45
N GLU A 28 -13.75 -5.17 27.38
CA GLU A 28 -12.61 -6.06 27.52
C GLU A 28 -12.44 -6.93 26.27
N GLN A 29 -13.53 -7.54 25.80
CA GLN A 29 -13.52 -8.31 24.54
C GLN A 29 -13.16 -7.43 23.35
N TRP A 30 -13.74 -6.23 23.26
CA TRP A 30 -13.46 -5.30 22.18
C TRP A 30 -11.99 -4.93 22.09
N ASN A 31 -11.35 -4.75 23.23
CA ASN A 31 -9.94 -4.39 23.35
C ASN A 31 -8.98 -5.59 23.30
N ASP A 32 -9.50 -6.81 23.12
CA ASP A 32 -8.68 -8.02 22.91
C ASP A 32 -8.37 -8.24 21.43
N ALA A 33 -7.10 -8.26 21.07
CA ALA A 33 -6.64 -8.47 19.70
C ALA A 33 -7.03 -9.85 19.14
N GLY A 34 -7.03 -10.88 19.98
CA GLY A 34 -7.46 -12.22 19.60
C GLY A 34 -8.94 -12.26 19.26
N TRP A 35 -9.76 -11.58 20.05
CA TRP A 35 -11.20 -11.41 19.76
C TRP A 35 -11.42 -10.67 18.43
N GLN A 36 -10.71 -9.58 18.17
CA GLN A 36 -10.79 -8.83 16.93
C GLN A 36 -10.49 -9.72 15.70
N LEU A 37 -9.47 -10.55 15.78
CA LEU A 37 -9.09 -11.46 14.69
C LEU A 37 -10.10 -12.58 14.48
N LYS A 38 -10.62 -13.14 15.57
CA LYS A 38 -11.63 -14.21 15.56
C LYS A 38 -12.95 -13.73 14.97
N ASN A 39 -13.34 -12.48 15.27
CA ASN A 39 -14.59 -11.87 14.86
C ASN A 39 -14.46 -10.96 13.62
N ALA A 40 -13.36 -11.05 12.89
CA ALA A 40 -13.19 -10.32 11.63
C ALA A 40 -14.33 -10.65 10.65
N ILE A 41 -14.84 -9.64 9.98
CA ILE A 41 -15.90 -9.75 8.95
C ILE A 41 -15.33 -10.49 7.75
N ARG A 42 -15.99 -11.56 7.33
CA ARG A 42 -15.58 -12.44 6.21
C ARG A 42 -16.71 -12.76 5.24
N SER A 43 -17.91 -12.26 5.50
CA SER A 43 -19.08 -12.48 4.66
C SER A 43 -19.93 -11.23 4.50
N VAL A 44 -20.70 -11.19 3.44
CA VAL A 44 -21.66 -10.10 3.18
C VAL A 44 -22.75 -10.05 4.24
N GLU A 45 -23.17 -11.22 4.76
CA GLU A 45 -24.16 -11.28 5.84
C GLU A 45 -23.65 -10.62 7.14
N GLN A 46 -22.37 -10.77 7.48
CA GLN A 46 -21.77 -10.03 8.59
C GLN A 46 -21.68 -8.54 8.27
N LEU A 47 -21.28 -8.20 7.04
CA LEU A 47 -21.12 -6.81 6.61
C LEU A 47 -22.44 -6.03 6.66
N LYS A 48 -23.57 -6.64 6.25
CA LYS A 48 -24.93 -6.06 6.32
C LYS A 48 -25.36 -5.68 7.73
N LYS A 49 -24.80 -6.32 8.75
CA LYS A 49 -25.06 -5.98 10.17
C LYS A 49 -24.25 -4.78 10.65
N VAL A 50 -23.28 -4.33 9.86
CA VAL A 50 -22.37 -3.23 10.21
C VAL A 50 -22.68 -1.97 9.39
N ILE A 51 -23.04 -2.15 8.12
CA ILE A 51 -23.32 -1.06 7.17
C ILE A 51 -24.61 -1.32 6.42
N LYS A 52 -25.24 -0.25 5.95
CA LYS A 52 -26.42 -0.33 5.10
C LYS A 52 -26.05 -0.69 3.69
N LEU A 53 -26.55 -1.82 3.20
CA LEU A 53 -26.44 -2.29 1.82
C LEU A 53 -27.82 -2.57 1.26
N SER A 54 -28.11 -2.07 0.05
CA SER A 54 -29.29 -2.49 -0.67
C SER A 54 -29.15 -3.96 -1.11
N PRO A 55 -30.25 -4.67 -1.41
CA PRO A 55 -30.21 -6.04 -1.91
C PRO A 55 -29.30 -6.20 -3.14
N ASN A 56 -29.32 -5.24 -4.05
CA ASN A 56 -28.46 -5.24 -5.25
C ASN A 56 -26.99 -5.11 -4.89
N GLN A 57 -26.62 -4.17 -3.99
CA GLN A 57 -25.25 -3.97 -3.53
C GLN A 57 -24.70 -5.23 -2.84
N ALA A 58 -25.49 -5.84 -1.97
CA ALA A 58 -25.11 -7.09 -1.29
C ALA A 58 -24.87 -8.23 -2.30
N SER A 59 -25.79 -8.42 -3.25
CA SER A 59 -25.69 -9.44 -4.29
C SER A 59 -24.46 -9.24 -5.19
N GLU A 60 -24.16 -8.00 -5.58
CA GLU A 60 -23.00 -7.71 -6.42
C GLU A 60 -21.67 -7.89 -5.67
N ILE A 61 -21.61 -7.56 -4.38
CA ILE A 61 -20.44 -7.86 -3.55
C ILE A 61 -20.26 -9.38 -3.43
N GLU A 62 -21.34 -10.15 -3.17
CA GLU A 62 -21.27 -11.62 -3.10
C GLU A 62 -20.78 -12.23 -4.41
N ARG A 63 -21.33 -11.77 -5.55
CA ARG A 63 -20.90 -12.21 -6.88
C ARG A 63 -19.41 -11.94 -7.08
N THR A 64 -18.95 -10.74 -6.71
CA THR A 64 -17.55 -10.35 -6.80
C THR A 64 -16.65 -11.25 -5.95
N LEU A 65 -17.03 -11.47 -4.69
CA LEU A 65 -16.28 -12.34 -3.77
C LEU A 65 -16.23 -13.79 -4.28
N LYS A 66 -17.33 -14.31 -4.83
CA LYS A 66 -17.39 -15.65 -5.41
C LYS A 66 -16.44 -15.79 -6.60
N THR A 67 -16.40 -14.79 -7.48
CA THR A 67 -15.49 -14.78 -8.63
C THR A 67 -14.03 -14.72 -8.16
N LEU A 68 -13.69 -13.81 -7.25
CA LEU A 68 -12.33 -13.70 -6.72
C LEU A 68 -11.88 -15.00 -6.01
N LYS A 69 -12.79 -15.65 -5.28
CA LYS A 69 -12.51 -16.94 -4.63
C LYS A 69 -12.26 -18.06 -5.63
N SER A 70 -12.99 -18.10 -6.76
CA SER A 70 -12.73 -19.06 -7.83
C SER A 70 -11.36 -18.86 -8.51
N GLU A 71 -10.79 -17.67 -8.39
CA GLU A 71 -9.42 -17.34 -8.82
C GLU A 71 -8.37 -17.58 -7.70
N GLY A 72 -8.75 -18.26 -6.61
CA GLY A 72 -7.85 -18.54 -5.48
C GLY A 72 -7.57 -17.36 -4.54
N LYS A 73 -8.41 -16.31 -4.59
CA LYS A 73 -8.19 -15.08 -3.82
C LYS A 73 -9.17 -14.99 -2.65
N GLU A 74 -8.68 -14.99 -1.42
CA GLU A 74 -9.46 -14.52 -0.28
C GLU A 74 -9.48 -12.99 -0.29
N ALA A 75 -10.67 -12.38 -0.45
CA ALA A 75 -10.76 -10.96 -0.74
C ALA A 75 -11.46 -10.12 0.35
N LEU A 76 -12.12 -10.74 1.32
CA LEU A 76 -12.82 -10.03 2.41
C LEU A 76 -12.35 -10.50 3.78
N ARG A 77 -11.69 -9.59 4.49
CA ARG A 77 -11.36 -9.72 5.90
C ARG A 77 -11.20 -8.33 6.49
N ILE A 78 -12.06 -7.97 7.45
CA ILE A 78 -12.06 -6.65 8.08
C ILE A 78 -12.20 -6.86 9.58
N THR A 79 -11.26 -6.33 10.37
CA THR A 79 -11.39 -6.37 11.84
C THR A 79 -12.62 -5.57 12.29
N PRO A 80 -13.30 -5.97 13.37
CA PRO A 80 -14.42 -5.21 13.92
C PRO A 80 -14.06 -3.74 14.15
N TYR A 81 -12.93 -3.47 14.76
CA TYR A 81 -12.45 -2.10 14.96
C TYR A 81 -12.39 -1.30 13.65
N TYR A 82 -11.72 -1.84 12.62
CA TYR A 82 -11.55 -1.12 11.35
C TYR A 82 -12.88 -0.89 10.63
N ALA A 83 -13.83 -1.79 10.80
CA ALA A 83 -15.18 -1.64 10.25
C ALA A 83 -15.97 -0.49 10.90
N THR A 84 -15.69 -0.13 12.17
CA THR A 84 -16.34 1.04 12.81
C THR A 84 -15.94 2.38 12.20
N LEU A 85 -14.84 2.42 11.40
CA LEU A 85 -14.43 3.62 10.67
C LEU A 85 -15.28 3.87 9.43
N MET A 86 -16.03 2.87 8.95
CA MET A 86 -16.95 3.02 7.83
C MET A 86 -18.19 3.81 8.27
N GLN A 87 -18.71 4.63 7.36
CA GLN A 87 -20.04 5.21 7.56
C GLN A 87 -21.09 4.10 7.57
N GLU A 88 -22.19 4.35 8.27
CA GLU A 88 -23.34 3.43 8.24
C GLU A 88 -23.90 3.23 6.83
N ASP A 89 -23.99 4.31 6.06
CA ASP A 89 -24.23 4.27 4.61
C ASP A 89 -22.95 4.66 3.85
N PRO A 90 -22.17 3.69 3.36
CA PRO A 90 -20.91 3.97 2.69
C PRO A 90 -21.08 4.60 1.29
N PHE A 91 -22.29 4.64 0.77
CA PHE A 91 -22.62 5.26 -0.52
C PHE A 91 -23.11 6.71 -0.37
N HIS A 92 -23.28 7.15 0.86
CA HIS A 92 -23.56 8.56 1.13
C HIS A 92 -22.30 9.42 0.91
N PRO A 93 -22.41 10.58 0.24
CA PRO A 93 -21.25 11.42 -0.05
C PRO A 93 -20.45 11.80 1.20
N VAL A 94 -19.14 11.64 1.14
CA VAL A 94 -18.22 12.06 2.20
C VAL A 94 -18.07 13.58 2.15
N MET A 95 -18.21 14.23 3.29
CA MET A 95 -17.99 15.66 3.47
C MET A 95 -16.55 15.89 3.99
N LEU A 96 -15.80 16.74 3.31
CA LEU A 96 -14.56 17.27 3.85
C LEU A 96 -14.86 18.47 4.76
N PRO A 97 -14.11 18.70 5.84
CA PRO A 97 -14.28 19.88 6.67
C PRO A 97 -14.19 21.18 5.85
N GLY A 98 -15.25 22.00 5.88
CA GLY A 98 -15.32 23.27 5.18
C GLY A 98 -15.60 23.20 3.67
N GLU A 99 -15.98 22.04 3.12
CA GLU A 99 -16.32 21.84 1.72
C GLU A 99 -17.77 21.38 1.50
N LYS A 100 -18.26 21.58 0.26
CA LYS A 100 -19.53 20.97 -0.18
C LYS A 100 -19.35 19.45 -0.27
N ALA A 101 -20.45 18.70 -0.08
CA ALA A 101 -20.46 17.25 -0.19
C ALA A 101 -19.74 16.78 -1.46
N GLU A 102 -18.68 15.99 -1.29
CA GLU A 102 -18.05 15.32 -2.42
C GLU A 102 -18.88 14.09 -2.83
N LYS A 103 -18.98 13.84 -4.13
CA LYS A 103 -19.63 12.63 -4.68
C LYS A 103 -18.74 11.40 -4.52
N ARG A 104 -18.10 11.24 -3.36
CA ARG A 104 -17.20 10.12 -3.05
C ARG A 104 -17.91 9.06 -2.25
N LEU A 105 -17.44 7.83 -2.40
CA LEU A 105 -17.80 6.72 -1.53
C LEU A 105 -17.02 6.83 -0.21
N ASP A 106 -17.49 6.11 0.81
CA ASP A 106 -16.72 5.98 2.04
C ASP A 106 -15.32 5.41 1.74
N PRO A 107 -14.23 6.12 2.10
CA PRO A 107 -12.87 5.72 1.74
C PRO A 107 -12.41 4.45 2.45
N VAL A 108 -12.95 4.14 3.64
CA VAL A 108 -12.61 2.91 4.37
C VAL A 108 -13.31 1.71 3.75
N PHE A 109 -14.59 1.88 3.37
CA PHE A 109 -15.33 0.87 2.62
C PHE A 109 -14.64 0.58 1.28
N TRP A 110 -14.34 1.62 0.50
CA TRP A 110 -13.81 1.47 -0.85
C TRP A 110 -12.45 0.76 -0.90
N GLN A 111 -11.61 0.93 0.11
CA GLN A 111 -10.31 0.24 0.18
C GLN A 111 -10.35 -1.12 0.90
N SER A 112 -11.51 -1.54 1.44
CA SER A 112 -11.62 -2.76 2.26
C SER A 112 -12.61 -3.79 1.73
N VAL A 113 -13.64 -3.36 0.99
CA VAL A 113 -14.69 -4.22 0.47
C VAL A 113 -14.56 -4.36 -1.03
N PRO A 114 -14.37 -5.59 -1.55
CA PRO A 114 -14.37 -5.85 -2.99
C PRO A 114 -15.73 -5.49 -3.61
N THR A 115 -15.67 -4.83 -4.74
CA THR A 115 -16.83 -4.36 -5.51
C THR A 115 -16.73 -4.84 -6.95
N PRO A 116 -17.76 -4.73 -7.78
CA PRO A 116 -17.68 -5.07 -9.19
C PRO A 116 -16.50 -4.41 -9.93
N ALA A 117 -16.02 -3.25 -9.46
CA ALA A 117 -14.86 -2.59 -10.02
C ALA A 117 -13.59 -3.46 -10.04
N ASN A 118 -13.47 -4.42 -9.12
CA ASN A 118 -12.34 -5.35 -9.06
C ASN A 118 -12.35 -6.39 -10.20
N LEU A 119 -13.50 -6.56 -10.86
CA LEU A 119 -13.67 -7.48 -11.99
C LEU A 119 -13.69 -6.75 -13.33
N LEU A 120 -13.74 -5.41 -13.32
CA LEU A 120 -13.74 -4.61 -14.55
C LEU A 120 -12.32 -4.54 -15.11
N PHE A 121 -12.23 -4.43 -16.44
CA PHE A 121 -10.99 -4.20 -17.17
C PHE A 121 -9.89 -5.24 -16.86
N PRO A 122 -10.18 -6.55 -17.01
CA PRO A 122 -9.28 -7.64 -16.59
C PRO A 122 -7.95 -7.65 -17.36
N ASP A 123 -7.92 -7.11 -18.58
CA ASP A 123 -6.74 -7.11 -19.45
C ASP A 123 -5.87 -5.85 -19.31
N THR A 124 -6.23 -4.94 -18.37
CA THR A 124 -5.55 -3.67 -18.23
C THR A 124 -4.45 -3.65 -17.15
N GLY A 125 -4.35 -4.69 -16.34
CA GLY A 125 -3.34 -4.84 -15.28
C GLY A 125 -2.39 -6.00 -15.55
N ALA A 126 -1.15 -5.88 -15.07
CA ALA A 126 -0.19 -6.98 -15.08
C ALA A 126 -0.36 -7.87 -13.85
N GLU A 127 0.04 -9.12 -13.95
CA GLU A 127 0.26 -10.00 -12.80
C GLU A 127 1.74 -9.97 -12.42
N GLY A 128 2.04 -9.75 -11.14
CA GLY A 128 3.42 -9.75 -10.66
C GLY A 128 4.30 -8.64 -11.27
N ALA A 129 3.75 -7.44 -11.49
CA ALA A 129 4.43 -6.30 -12.10
C ALA A 129 5.79 -5.96 -11.45
N MET A 130 6.03 -6.44 -10.23
CA MET A 130 7.24 -6.18 -9.47
C MET A 130 8.41 -7.10 -9.80
N SER A 131 8.21 -8.17 -10.57
CA SER A 131 9.25 -9.16 -10.96
C SER A 131 10.02 -9.70 -9.74
N GLU A 132 9.33 -10.06 -8.67
CA GLU A 132 9.94 -10.44 -7.38
C GLU A 132 10.72 -11.76 -7.52
N GLY A 133 10.18 -12.76 -8.21
CA GLY A 133 10.80 -14.09 -8.32
C GLY A 133 12.19 -14.11 -8.95
N SER A 134 12.47 -13.21 -9.89
CA SER A 134 13.77 -13.15 -10.56
C SER A 134 14.91 -12.60 -9.69
N ARG A 135 14.60 -12.04 -8.52
CA ARG A 135 15.54 -11.37 -7.62
C ARG A 135 15.44 -11.85 -6.18
N SER A 136 14.82 -13.01 -5.98
CA SER A 136 14.65 -13.62 -4.66
C SER A 136 15.66 -14.74 -4.43
N TYR A 137 16.13 -14.82 -3.17
CA TYR A 137 16.85 -15.96 -2.64
C TYR A 137 16.16 -16.40 -1.34
N GLY A 138 15.54 -17.57 -1.37
CA GLY A 138 14.61 -17.96 -0.32
C GLY A 138 13.51 -16.90 -0.16
N ALA A 139 13.16 -16.58 1.07
CA ALA A 139 12.19 -15.54 1.38
C ALA A 139 12.74 -14.10 1.30
N ALA A 140 13.97 -13.90 0.85
CA ALA A 140 14.60 -12.59 0.73
C ALA A 140 14.56 -12.08 -0.72
N TYR A 141 14.09 -10.85 -0.90
CA TYR A 141 13.97 -10.18 -2.19
C TYR A 141 14.83 -8.93 -2.23
N GLN A 142 15.85 -8.92 -3.09
CA GLN A 142 16.81 -7.82 -3.23
C GLN A 142 16.63 -7.05 -4.53
N ARG A 143 16.32 -5.77 -4.43
CA ARG A 143 16.21 -4.83 -5.55
C ARG A 143 17.32 -3.78 -5.55
N TYR A 144 17.85 -3.47 -4.39
CA TYR A 144 18.82 -2.40 -4.17
C TYR A 144 20.09 -2.98 -3.53
N PRO A 145 21.28 -2.39 -3.80
CA PRO A 145 22.54 -2.95 -3.33
C PRO A 145 22.64 -3.12 -1.82
N ASN A 146 22.07 -2.16 -1.04
CA ASN A 146 22.29 -2.05 0.40
C ASN A 146 21.07 -2.39 1.26
N ARG A 147 19.94 -2.78 0.65
CA ARG A 147 18.71 -3.08 1.39
C ARG A 147 17.91 -4.19 0.71
N ILE A 148 17.21 -4.94 1.52
CA ILE A 148 16.47 -6.13 1.11
C ILE A 148 15.11 -6.19 1.80
N ALA A 149 14.14 -6.87 1.19
CA ALA A 149 12.91 -7.28 1.86
C ALA A 149 13.03 -8.75 2.25
N LEU A 150 12.67 -9.08 3.49
CA LEU A 150 12.51 -10.45 3.99
C LEU A 150 11.02 -10.73 4.19
N PHE A 151 10.49 -11.67 3.44
CA PHE A 151 9.10 -12.10 3.55
C PHE A 151 8.96 -13.11 4.68
N VAL A 152 8.14 -12.79 5.67
CA VAL A 152 7.99 -13.59 6.90
C VAL A 152 6.58 -14.11 7.10
N ALA A 153 5.63 -13.59 6.33
CA ALA A 153 4.22 -13.89 6.42
C ALA A 153 3.63 -14.07 5.01
N GLU A 154 2.74 -15.05 4.86
CA GLU A 154 1.95 -15.23 3.66
C GLU A 154 1.04 -14.03 3.39
N ASN A 155 0.66 -13.82 2.13
CA ASN A 155 -0.20 -12.70 1.74
C ASN A 155 -1.58 -12.70 2.42
N THR A 156 -2.07 -13.88 2.80
CA THR A 156 -3.31 -14.07 3.55
C THR A 156 -3.19 -13.82 5.05
N SER A 157 -1.97 -13.60 5.56
CA SER A 157 -1.70 -13.36 6.98
C SER A 157 -1.83 -11.89 7.37
N CYS A 158 -2.94 -11.22 7.01
CA CYS A 158 -3.24 -9.86 7.41
C CYS A 158 -4.43 -9.81 8.36
N ALA A 159 -4.45 -8.86 9.30
CA ALA A 159 -5.60 -8.64 10.18
C ALA A 159 -6.83 -8.14 9.40
N SER A 160 -6.60 -7.22 8.46
CA SER A 160 -7.60 -6.76 7.48
C SER A 160 -6.99 -6.74 6.09
N TYR A 161 -7.78 -7.10 5.08
CA TYR A 161 -7.32 -7.07 3.69
C TYR A 161 -7.51 -5.68 3.07
N CYS A 162 -6.54 -5.29 2.24
CA CYS A 162 -6.62 -4.11 1.41
C CYS A 162 -7.03 -4.53 0.00
N VAL A 163 -8.13 -3.99 -0.53
CA VAL A 163 -8.59 -4.28 -1.89
C VAL A 163 -7.54 -3.86 -2.94
N HIS A 164 -6.79 -2.80 -2.64
CA HIS A 164 -5.72 -2.25 -3.50
C HIS A 164 -4.35 -2.89 -3.25
N CYS A 165 -4.30 -4.05 -2.58
CA CYS A 165 -3.02 -4.70 -2.27
C CYS A 165 -2.36 -5.24 -3.53
N GLN A 166 -1.16 -4.74 -3.84
CA GLN A 166 -0.35 -5.22 -4.97
C GLN A 166 0.04 -6.70 -4.86
N ARG A 167 0.02 -7.26 -3.64
CA ARG A 167 0.43 -8.63 -3.35
C ARG A 167 -0.73 -9.61 -3.17
N ALA A 168 -1.97 -9.13 -3.11
CA ALA A 168 -3.13 -10.01 -2.94
C ALA A 168 -3.26 -11.07 -4.05
N LYS A 169 -2.56 -10.86 -5.16
CA LYS A 169 -2.60 -11.69 -6.36
C LYS A 169 -1.26 -12.28 -6.77
N SER A 170 -0.14 -11.84 -6.19
CA SER A 170 1.19 -12.36 -6.48
C SER A 170 1.42 -13.71 -5.79
N LEU A 171 0.49 -14.62 -6.00
CA LEU A 171 0.66 -16.03 -5.70
C LEU A 171 1.21 -16.76 -6.95
N ASP A 172 2.14 -16.11 -7.64
CA ASP A 172 2.87 -16.75 -8.73
C ASP A 172 3.87 -17.81 -8.21
N GLY A 173 3.83 -18.12 -6.91
CA GLY A 173 4.75 -19.06 -6.29
C GLY A 173 6.19 -18.58 -6.23
N SER A 174 6.43 -17.33 -6.60
CA SER A 174 7.78 -16.79 -6.75
C SER A 174 8.54 -16.63 -5.44
N VAL A 175 7.85 -16.55 -4.30
CA VAL A 175 8.46 -16.48 -2.97
C VAL A 175 7.68 -17.32 -1.97
N ASP A 176 8.26 -18.44 -1.59
CA ASP A 176 7.75 -19.26 -0.48
C ASP A 176 8.16 -18.62 0.86
N VAL A 177 7.28 -18.67 1.84
CA VAL A 177 7.49 -18.10 3.19
C VAL A 177 7.52 -19.16 4.30
N ASN A 178 7.82 -20.41 3.98
CA ASN A 178 8.08 -21.43 4.95
C ASN A 178 9.37 -21.16 5.76
N SER A 179 9.59 -21.91 6.84
CA SER A 179 10.74 -21.67 7.73
C SER A 179 12.08 -21.84 7.02
N THR A 180 12.22 -22.82 6.14
CA THR A 180 13.45 -23.08 5.37
C THR A 180 13.78 -21.91 4.45
N GLU A 181 12.77 -21.35 3.76
CA GLU A 181 12.99 -20.23 2.86
C GLU A 181 13.31 -18.92 3.62
N ILE A 182 12.75 -18.76 4.83
CA ILE A 182 13.15 -17.66 5.72
C ILE A 182 14.62 -17.82 6.16
N ASP A 183 15.04 -19.02 6.53
CA ASP A 183 16.41 -19.30 6.95
C ASP A 183 17.40 -19.08 5.79
N ARG A 184 17.03 -19.47 4.55
CA ARG A 184 17.79 -19.13 3.35
C ARG A 184 17.93 -17.63 3.16
N GLY A 185 16.84 -16.88 3.33
CA GLY A 185 16.86 -15.42 3.27
C GLY A 185 17.76 -14.79 4.34
N LEU A 186 17.68 -15.25 5.58
CA LEU A 186 18.55 -14.80 6.68
C LEU A 186 20.02 -15.13 6.41
N PHE A 187 20.29 -16.33 5.91
CA PHE A 187 21.64 -16.72 5.50
C PHE A 187 22.22 -15.80 4.42
N TYR A 188 21.43 -15.51 3.37
CA TYR A 188 21.84 -14.59 2.32
C TYR A 188 22.16 -13.20 2.87
N ILE A 189 21.29 -12.65 3.75
CA ILE A 189 21.51 -11.35 4.37
C ILE A 189 22.79 -11.35 5.19
N GLY A 190 23.04 -12.41 5.96
CA GLY A 190 24.25 -12.55 6.79
C GLY A 190 25.56 -12.62 6.00
N HIS A 191 25.53 -13.14 4.78
CA HIS A 191 26.70 -13.31 3.92
C HIS A 191 26.91 -12.19 2.90
N ASN A 192 25.94 -11.27 2.76
CA ASN A 192 26.08 -10.11 1.88
C ASN A 192 26.31 -8.83 2.70
N SER A 193 27.57 -8.50 2.91
CA SER A 193 27.99 -7.36 3.76
C SER A 193 27.54 -5.99 3.24
N ASN A 194 27.10 -5.89 2.00
CA ASN A 194 26.53 -4.66 1.44
C ASN A 194 25.15 -4.35 2.02
N ILE A 195 24.41 -5.37 2.52
CA ILE A 195 23.06 -5.20 3.07
C ILE A 195 23.14 -4.66 4.49
N ASN A 196 22.79 -3.41 4.69
CA ASN A 196 22.76 -2.79 6.01
C ASN A 196 21.32 -2.47 6.50
N GLU A 197 20.31 -2.76 5.70
CA GLU A 197 18.91 -2.48 5.98
C GLU A 197 18.01 -3.61 5.51
N VAL A 198 17.12 -4.10 6.38
CA VAL A 198 16.13 -5.14 6.07
C VAL A 198 14.72 -4.64 6.31
N LEU A 199 13.80 -4.88 5.36
CA LEU A 199 12.37 -4.71 5.53
C LEU A 199 11.74 -6.07 5.80
N VAL A 200 11.35 -6.32 7.04
CA VAL A 200 10.54 -7.48 7.45
C VAL A 200 9.10 -7.25 7.01
N THR A 201 8.59 -8.06 6.12
CA THR A 201 7.31 -7.83 5.42
C THR A 201 6.63 -9.16 5.04
N GLY A 202 5.65 -9.11 4.17
CA GLY A 202 4.86 -10.26 3.70
C GLY A 202 3.41 -9.84 3.55
N GLY A 203 2.48 -10.60 4.15
CA GLY A 203 1.13 -10.13 4.40
C GLY A 203 1.18 -8.97 5.40
N ASP A 204 1.22 -9.27 6.68
CA ASP A 204 1.54 -8.29 7.73
C ASP A 204 2.56 -8.91 8.69
N ALA A 205 3.69 -8.25 8.88
CA ALA A 205 4.81 -8.80 9.65
C ALA A 205 4.50 -9.03 11.15
N LEU A 206 3.49 -8.35 11.71
CA LEU A 206 3.08 -8.56 13.10
C LEU A 206 1.99 -9.64 13.27
N MET A 207 1.52 -10.24 12.17
CA MET A 207 0.53 -11.30 12.19
C MET A 207 1.13 -12.71 12.26
N ILE A 208 2.44 -12.84 12.33
CA ILE A 208 3.13 -14.10 12.59
C ILE A 208 3.18 -14.39 14.10
N SER A 209 3.49 -15.64 14.48
CA SER A 209 3.59 -16.01 15.90
C SER A 209 4.71 -15.22 16.60
N ARG A 210 4.53 -14.94 17.89
CA ARG A 210 5.54 -14.25 18.72
C ARG A 210 6.89 -14.95 18.67
N HIS A 211 6.89 -16.29 18.75
CA HIS A 211 8.10 -17.10 18.67
C HIS A 211 8.83 -16.91 17.32
N ARG A 212 8.09 -16.93 16.20
CA ARG A 212 8.69 -16.72 14.86
C ARG A 212 9.25 -15.31 14.72
N LEU A 213 8.52 -14.30 15.22
CA LEU A 213 8.98 -12.90 15.19
C LEU A 213 10.27 -12.75 16.01
N GLN A 214 10.30 -13.31 17.23
CA GLN A 214 11.48 -13.31 18.09
C GLN A 214 12.67 -13.94 17.39
N TYR A 215 12.52 -15.15 16.85
CA TYR A 215 13.56 -15.86 16.12
C TYR A 215 14.16 -15.01 14.99
N ILE A 216 13.32 -14.47 14.13
CA ILE A 216 13.76 -13.64 12.99
C ILE A 216 14.52 -12.40 13.47
N LEU A 217 14.03 -11.71 14.49
CA LEU A 217 14.66 -10.51 15.01
C LEU A 217 16.01 -10.82 15.69
N GLU A 218 16.11 -11.93 16.41
CA GLU A 218 17.35 -12.39 17.04
C GLU A 218 18.40 -12.74 15.98
N GLU A 219 18.02 -13.44 14.90
CA GLU A 219 18.94 -13.77 13.82
C GLU A 219 19.39 -12.52 13.04
N LEU A 220 18.49 -11.58 12.74
CA LEU A 220 18.87 -10.29 12.18
C LEU A 220 19.77 -9.49 13.13
N GLY A 221 19.54 -9.59 14.44
CA GLY A 221 20.37 -8.97 15.47
C GLY A 221 21.82 -9.46 15.45
N ARG A 222 22.06 -10.73 15.15
CA ARG A 222 23.39 -11.35 15.07
C ARG A 222 24.24 -10.83 13.92
N ILE A 223 23.61 -10.29 12.85
CA ILE A 223 24.32 -9.85 11.65
C ILE A 223 25.08 -8.55 11.91
N PRO A 224 26.43 -8.54 11.86
CA PRO A 224 27.22 -7.41 12.33
C PRO A 224 27.15 -6.17 11.45
N HIS A 225 26.92 -6.31 10.15
CA HIS A 225 26.81 -5.21 9.19
C HIS A 225 25.41 -4.63 9.08
N LEU A 226 24.38 -5.33 9.56
CA LEU A 226 23.02 -4.81 9.57
C LEU A 226 22.88 -3.69 10.62
N ARG A 227 22.20 -2.60 10.26
CA ARG A 227 21.97 -1.42 11.10
C ARG A 227 20.50 -1.13 11.32
N VAL A 228 19.68 -1.40 10.30
CA VAL A 228 18.27 -0.98 10.30
C VAL A 228 17.36 -2.18 10.02
N ILE A 229 16.36 -2.36 10.88
CA ILE A 229 15.26 -3.29 10.70
C ILE A 229 13.98 -2.47 10.56
N ARG A 230 13.26 -2.65 9.46
CA ARG A 230 11.95 -2.05 9.26
C ARG A 230 10.88 -3.13 9.33
N ILE A 231 9.86 -2.93 10.13
CA ILE A 231 8.73 -3.84 10.29
C ILE A 231 7.54 -3.25 9.55
N ALA A 232 7.11 -3.90 8.46
CA ALA A 232 5.95 -3.49 7.68
C ALA A 232 4.68 -4.05 8.31
N THR A 233 3.82 -3.18 8.82
CA THR A 233 2.57 -3.58 9.48
C THR A 233 1.49 -2.53 9.36
N ARG A 234 0.25 -2.98 9.20
CA ARG A 234 -0.95 -2.16 9.29
C ARG A 234 -1.73 -2.39 10.60
N VAL A 235 -1.22 -3.26 11.47
CA VAL A 235 -1.85 -3.56 12.78
C VAL A 235 -2.19 -2.29 13.57
N PRO A 236 -1.31 -1.26 13.70
CA PRO A 236 -1.66 -0.04 14.42
C PRO A 236 -2.93 0.65 13.90
N VAL A 237 -3.21 0.53 12.60
CA VAL A 237 -4.33 1.20 11.92
C VAL A 237 -5.62 0.37 11.98
N VAL A 238 -5.51 -0.93 11.76
CA VAL A 238 -6.69 -1.82 11.62
C VAL A 238 -7.04 -2.56 12.92
N MET A 239 -6.14 -2.56 13.88
CA MET A 239 -6.28 -3.25 15.17
C MET A 239 -5.33 -2.64 16.21
N PRO A 240 -5.50 -1.36 16.62
CA PRO A 240 -4.55 -0.64 17.47
C PRO A 240 -4.31 -1.31 18.84
N MET A 241 -5.28 -2.02 19.40
CA MET A 241 -5.16 -2.82 20.61
C MET A 241 -4.15 -3.96 20.49
N GLY A 242 -3.79 -4.38 19.28
CA GLY A 242 -2.74 -5.38 19.03
C GLY A 242 -1.31 -4.85 19.27
N ILE A 243 -1.14 -3.55 19.45
CA ILE A 243 0.13 -2.93 19.78
C ILE A 243 0.25 -2.84 21.30
N THR A 244 0.84 -3.86 21.91
CA THR A 244 0.99 -3.98 23.37
C THR A 244 2.43 -3.72 23.80
N ASP A 245 2.61 -3.34 25.06
CA ASP A 245 3.95 -3.12 25.64
C ASP A 245 4.79 -4.40 25.63
N GLU A 246 4.15 -5.56 25.82
CA GLU A 246 4.79 -6.87 25.73
C GLU A 246 5.36 -7.11 24.32
N LEU A 247 4.57 -6.85 23.25
CA LEU A 247 5.03 -6.96 21.87
C LEU A 247 6.22 -6.05 21.60
N LEU A 248 6.11 -4.80 22.01
CA LEU A 248 7.14 -3.79 21.77
C LEU A 248 8.43 -4.10 22.55
N GLY A 249 8.28 -4.56 23.79
CA GLY A 249 9.40 -5.05 24.62
C GLY A 249 10.09 -6.26 23.98
N LEU A 250 9.33 -7.23 23.48
CA LEU A 250 9.85 -8.39 22.73
C LEU A 250 10.65 -7.91 21.50
N ILE A 251 10.11 -7.01 20.69
CA ILE A 251 10.78 -6.50 19.47
C ILE A 251 12.10 -5.82 19.85
N ARG A 252 12.08 -4.94 20.84
CA ARG A 252 13.28 -4.20 21.28
C ARG A 252 14.38 -5.14 21.80
N THR A 253 13.99 -6.08 22.64
CA THR A 253 14.93 -7.03 23.23
C THR A 253 15.51 -7.96 22.17
N SER A 254 14.65 -8.56 21.32
CA SER A 254 15.08 -9.53 20.31
C SER A 254 16.01 -8.93 19.26
N ALA A 255 15.69 -7.74 18.75
CA ALA A 255 16.52 -7.09 17.73
C ALA A 255 17.95 -6.77 18.24
N ASN A 256 18.14 -6.60 19.54
CA ASN A 256 19.41 -6.18 20.12
C ASN A 256 20.09 -7.22 21.00
N ARG A 257 19.43 -8.34 21.32
CA ARG A 257 19.92 -9.38 22.25
C ARG A 257 21.31 -9.90 21.90
N PHE A 258 21.59 -10.05 20.61
CA PHE A 258 22.84 -10.64 20.12
C PHE A 258 23.65 -9.66 19.26
N SER A 259 23.41 -8.36 19.38
CA SER A 259 23.97 -7.32 18.52
C SER A 259 25.47 -7.07 18.71
N LYS A 260 26.10 -7.68 19.70
CA LYS A 260 27.54 -7.53 20.01
C LYS A 260 28.00 -6.06 20.08
N GLY A 261 27.17 -5.19 20.68
CA GLY A 261 27.46 -3.76 20.82
C GLY A 261 27.08 -2.89 19.62
N VAL A 262 26.52 -3.48 18.58
CA VAL A 262 26.01 -2.74 17.41
C VAL A 262 24.49 -2.66 17.49
N GLU A 263 23.97 -1.57 18.01
CA GLU A 263 22.52 -1.36 18.13
C GLU A 263 21.82 -1.40 16.76
N LYS A 264 20.70 -2.12 16.71
CA LYS A 264 19.80 -2.17 15.55
C LYS A 264 18.67 -1.15 15.74
N HIS A 265 18.55 -0.21 14.83
CA HIS A 265 17.43 0.72 14.82
C HIS A 265 16.21 0.08 14.18
N VAL A 266 15.10 0.04 14.92
CA VAL A 266 13.84 -0.53 14.42
C VAL A 266 12.87 0.58 14.05
N TYR A 267 12.29 0.49 12.85
CA TYR A 267 11.27 1.40 12.34
C TYR A 267 9.99 0.64 12.02
N PHE A 268 8.86 1.18 12.43
CA PHE A 268 7.55 0.70 12.01
C PHE A 268 7.15 1.37 10.70
N MET A 269 6.84 0.57 9.69
CA MET A 269 6.37 1.04 8.38
C MET A 269 4.90 0.74 8.27
N THR A 270 4.05 1.75 8.49
CA THR A 270 2.60 1.58 8.47
C THR A 270 1.98 2.06 7.15
N HIS A 271 0.66 1.87 7.02
CA HIS A 271 -0.10 2.14 5.81
C HIS A 271 -1.44 2.80 6.14
N ILE A 272 -1.48 4.12 6.02
CA ILE A 272 -2.65 4.98 6.21
C ILE A 272 -2.86 5.71 4.88
N ASN A 273 -4.07 5.66 4.33
CA ASN A 273 -4.40 6.30 3.06
C ASN A 273 -5.34 7.49 3.20
N HIS A 274 -6.10 7.57 4.29
CA HIS A 274 -7.10 8.61 4.47
C HIS A 274 -7.15 9.10 5.92
N TYR A 275 -7.46 10.37 6.12
CA TYR A 275 -7.53 10.97 7.47
C TYR A 275 -8.57 10.29 8.39
N LYS A 276 -9.61 9.65 7.85
CA LYS A 276 -10.57 8.85 8.63
C LYS A 276 -9.92 7.71 9.40
N GLU A 277 -8.78 7.22 8.95
CA GLU A 277 -8.02 6.17 9.62
C GLU A 277 -7.18 6.70 10.80
N VAL A 278 -7.08 8.04 10.93
CA VAL A 278 -6.29 8.67 12.00
C VAL A 278 -7.20 8.97 13.18
N THR A 279 -7.27 8.03 14.10
CA THR A 279 -8.15 8.00 15.26
C THR A 279 -7.39 8.20 16.57
N ASN A 280 -8.10 8.39 17.68
CA ASN A 280 -7.51 8.43 19.02
C ASN A 280 -6.87 7.09 19.41
N ASP A 281 -7.45 5.95 19.00
CA ASP A 281 -6.87 4.62 19.27
C ASP A 281 -5.57 4.40 18.51
N LEU A 282 -5.50 4.84 17.24
CA LEU A 282 -4.26 4.85 16.49
C LEU A 282 -3.21 5.76 17.15
N ALA A 283 -3.62 6.95 17.62
CA ALA A 283 -2.71 7.88 18.31
C ALA A 283 -2.12 7.24 19.58
N ALA A 284 -2.96 6.54 20.36
CA ALA A 284 -2.52 5.81 21.55
C ALA A 284 -1.54 4.67 21.20
N ALA A 285 -1.81 3.92 20.12
CA ALA A 285 -0.91 2.87 19.65
C ALA A 285 0.44 3.44 19.17
N VAL A 286 0.42 4.55 18.41
CA VAL A 286 1.64 5.24 17.94
C VAL A 286 2.44 5.80 19.12
N LYS A 287 1.76 6.40 20.10
CA LYS A 287 2.41 6.88 21.33
C LYS A 287 3.14 5.74 22.02
N ARG A 288 2.49 4.58 22.20
CA ARG A 288 3.09 3.39 22.81
C ARG A 288 4.33 2.91 22.03
N ILE A 289 4.27 2.89 20.71
CA ILE A 289 5.42 2.57 19.84
C ILE A 289 6.57 3.55 20.10
N SER A 290 6.26 4.85 20.17
CA SER A 290 7.25 5.91 20.39
C SER A 290 7.84 5.87 21.81
N ASP A 291 7.05 5.58 22.83
CA ASP A 291 7.49 5.42 24.22
C ASP A 291 8.52 4.27 24.37
N HIS A 292 8.44 3.26 23.49
CA HIS A 292 9.43 2.18 23.38
C HIS A 292 10.65 2.56 22.52
N GLY A 293 10.79 3.81 22.08
CA GLY A 293 11.92 4.32 21.32
C GLY A 293 11.88 3.98 19.82
N PHE A 294 10.74 3.57 19.28
CA PHE A 294 10.59 3.28 17.86
C PHE A 294 9.98 4.46 17.10
N THR A 295 10.34 4.59 15.84
CA THR A 295 9.78 5.59 14.94
C THR A 295 8.74 4.96 14.01
N VAL A 296 7.61 5.64 13.81
CA VAL A 296 6.58 5.21 12.87
C VAL A 296 6.63 6.05 11.60
N ARG A 297 6.72 5.39 10.45
CA ARG A 297 6.69 6.01 9.12
C ARG A 297 5.57 5.44 8.28
N ASN A 298 4.94 6.28 7.49
CA ASN A 298 3.79 5.89 6.67
C ASN A 298 4.11 5.85 5.18
N GLN A 299 3.56 4.84 4.49
CA GLN A 299 3.53 4.74 3.04
C GLN A 299 2.08 4.81 2.57
N THR A 300 1.63 6.00 2.20
CA THR A 300 0.31 6.23 1.59
C THR A 300 0.35 5.82 0.13
N VAL A 301 -0.70 5.17 -0.38
CA VAL A 301 -0.91 4.96 -1.82
C VAL A 301 -1.89 6.00 -2.33
N LEU A 302 -1.58 6.62 -3.46
CA LEU A 302 -2.51 7.52 -4.16
C LEU A 302 -3.58 6.69 -4.85
N LEU A 303 -4.80 6.75 -4.34
CA LEU A 303 -5.93 5.91 -4.72
C LEU A 303 -7.10 6.77 -5.22
N ASN A 304 -7.50 6.53 -6.46
CA ASN A 304 -8.70 7.12 -7.04
C ASN A 304 -9.93 6.78 -6.17
N HIS A 305 -10.79 7.74 -5.94
CA HIS A 305 -11.98 7.68 -5.06
C HIS A 305 -11.70 7.52 -3.55
N VAL A 306 -10.44 7.39 -3.12
CA VAL A 306 -10.06 7.35 -1.70
C VAL A 306 -9.45 8.68 -1.28
N ASN A 307 -8.30 9.03 -1.86
CA ASN A 307 -7.51 10.19 -1.43
C ASN A 307 -6.98 11.02 -2.61
N ASP A 308 -7.50 10.84 -3.81
CA ASP A 308 -7.09 11.55 -5.01
C ASP A 308 -7.58 13.02 -5.08
N ASN A 309 -7.35 13.72 -3.97
CA ASN A 309 -7.59 15.15 -3.79
C ASN A 309 -6.51 15.72 -2.88
N TYR A 310 -5.91 16.86 -3.26
CA TYR A 310 -4.80 17.43 -2.49
C TYR A 310 -5.20 17.89 -1.08
N LYS A 311 -6.45 18.29 -0.85
CA LYS A 311 -6.95 18.68 0.48
C LYS A 311 -7.12 17.46 1.38
N THR A 312 -7.66 16.35 0.85
CA THR A 312 -7.72 15.06 1.55
C THR A 312 -6.34 14.58 1.93
N LEU A 313 -5.38 14.64 1.00
CA LEU A 313 -3.99 14.28 1.27
C LEU A 313 -3.35 15.19 2.31
N ALA A 314 -3.56 16.52 2.21
CA ALA A 314 -3.04 17.48 3.19
C ALA A 314 -3.57 17.19 4.60
N GLU A 315 -4.86 16.95 4.72
CA GLU A 315 -5.48 16.62 6.00
C GLU A 315 -4.96 15.27 6.55
N THR A 316 -4.82 14.27 5.68
CA THR A 316 -4.28 12.97 6.05
C THR A 316 -2.86 13.08 6.59
N PHE A 317 -1.98 13.78 5.87
CA PHE A 317 -0.58 13.93 6.28
C PHE A 317 -0.43 14.81 7.53
N ARG A 318 -1.25 15.84 7.67
CA ARG A 318 -1.26 16.71 8.85
C ARG A 318 -1.66 15.93 10.11
N ARG A 319 -2.78 15.18 10.07
CA ARG A 319 -3.25 14.38 11.22
C ARG A 319 -2.27 13.28 11.58
N MET A 320 -1.69 12.58 10.59
CA MET A 320 -0.63 11.60 10.85
C MET A 320 0.54 12.24 11.60
N PHE A 321 0.99 13.40 11.15
CA PHE A 321 2.11 14.07 11.77
C PHE A 321 1.82 14.52 13.21
N TRP A 322 0.60 14.98 13.49
CA TRP A 322 0.18 15.35 14.85
C TRP A 322 0.25 14.21 15.87
N ILE A 323 0.04 12.97 15.41
CA ILE A 323 0.11 11.78 16.27
C ILE A 323 1.49 11.10 16.26
N GLY A 324 2.51 11.71 15.63
CA GLY A 324 3.88 11.16 15.58
C GLY A 324 4.13 10.16 14.45
N VAL A 325 3.22 10.02 13.49
CA VAL A 325 3.46 9.23 12.27
C VAL A 325 4.06 10.12 11.19
N HIS A 326 5.28 9.80 10.75
CA HIS A 326 5.97 10.58 9.73
C HIS A 326 5.55 10.13 8.33
N PRO A 327 4.96 11.01 7.49
CA PRO A 327 4.74 10.72 6.08
C PRO A 327 6.07 10.42 5.39
N TYR A 328 6.19 9.25 4.77
CA TYR A 328 7.44 8.82 4.14
C TYR A 328 7.31 8.80 2.62
N TYR A 329 6.34 8.02 2.12
CA TYR A 329 6.02 7.98 0.70
C TYR A 329 4.54 8.26 0.46
N LEU A 330 4.25 8.98 -0.63
CA LEU A 330 3.03 8.84 -1.40
C LEU A 330 3.39 7.94 -2.60
N LEU A 331 2.84 6.74 -2.66
CA LEU A 331 3.13 5.79 -3.72
C LEU A 331 2.06 5.89 -4.80
N GLN A 332 2.48 5.91 -6.05
CA GLN A 332 1.59 5.68 -7.18
C GLN A 332 0.97 4.29 -7.07
N CYS A 333 -0.34 4.18 -7.26
CA CYS A 333 -1.01 2.88 -7.29
C CYS A 333 -0.46 2.02 -8.44
N HIS A 334 -0.21 0.75 -8.16
CA HIS A 334 0.30 -0.20 -9.15
C HIS A 334 -0.75 -0.57 -10.20
N LYS A 335 -0.28 -0.94 -11.39
CA LYS A 335 -1.12 -1.51 -12.45
C LYS A 335 -1.28 -3.02 -12.29
N GLU A 336 -1.77 -3.45 -11.15
CA GLU A 336 -2.10 -4.86 -10.92
C GLU A 336 -3.52 -5.18 -11.38
N LYS A 337 -3.73 -6.39 -11.89
CA LYS A 337 -5.04 -6.88 -12.29
C LYS A 337 -6.04 -6.79 -11.14
N GLY A 338 -7.20 -6.17 -11.41
CA GLY A 338 -8.31 -6.00 -10.45
C GLY A 338 -8.19 -4.82 -9.50
N ILE A 339 -7.13 -3.99 -9.61
CA ILE A 339 -7.01 -2.75 -8.83
C ILE A 339 -6.81 -1.51 -9.70
N VAL A 340 -6.88 -1.65 -11.02
CA VAL A 340 -6.66 -0.54 -11.97
C VAL A 340 -7.65 0.62 -11.80
N HIS A 341 -8.83 0.36 -11.27
CA HIS A 341 -9.82 1.39 -10.97
C HIS A 341 -9.37 2.38 -9.87
N PHE A 342 -8.37 2.01 -9.07
CA PHE A 342 -7.76 2.90 -8.07
C PHE A 342 -6.67 3.83 -8.64
N ILE A 343 -6.26 3.64 -9.87
CA ILE A 343 -5.14 4.40 -10.43
C ILE A 343 -5.54 5.87 -10.67
N THR A 344 -4.67 6.77 -10.24
CA THR A 344 -4.70 8.20 -10.58
C THR A 344 -3.50 8.49 -11.48
N PRO A 345 -3.62 9.29 -12.56
CA PRO A 345 -2.49 9.64 -13.42
C PRO A 345 -1.32 10.25 -12.64
N ILE A 346 -0.10 9.91 -13.02
CA ILE A 346 1.13 10.42 -12.40
C ILE A 346 1.15 11.95 -12.40
N GLN A 347 0.76 12.60 -13.49
CA GLN A 347 0.72 14.07 -13.57
C GLN A 347 -0.24 14.69 -12.56
N ILE A 348 -1.37 14.06 -12.30
CA ILE A 348 -2.31 14.51 -11.26
C ILE A 348 -1.65 14.41 -9.88
N GLY A 349 -0.95 13.29 -9.62
CA GLY A 349 -0.17 13.13 -8.38
C GLY A 349 0.91 14.21 -8.23
N LYS A 350 1.63 14.55 -9.31
CA LYS A 350 2.63 15.65 -9.31
C LYS A 350 1.98 17.01 -9.02
N ILE A 351 0.80 17.27 -9.58
CA ILE A 351 0.04 18.50 -9.29
C ILE A 351 -0.35 18.55 -7.81
N TYR A 352 -0.83 17.42 -7.25
CA TYR A 352 -1.15 17.37 -5.83
C TYR A 352 0.08 17.63 -4.96
N MET A 353 1.24 17.05 -5.29
CA MET A 353 2.48 17.30 -4.57
C MET A 353 2.89 18.78 -4.61
N LYS A 354 2.69 19.47 -5.74
CA LYS A 354 2.95 20.90 -5.84
C LYS A 354 2.05 21.70 -4.89
N HIS A 355 0.77 21.36 -4.80
CA HIS A 355 -0.14 22.00 -3.86
C HIS A 355 0.24 21.69 -2.41
N LEU A 356 0.59 20.45 -2.09
CA LEU A 356 0.97 20.03 -0.74
C LEU A 356 2.17 20.81 -0.18
N GLN A 357 3.12 21.23 -1.03
CA GLN A 357 4.24 22.06 -0.60
C GLN A 357 3.81 23.42 -0.02
N GLY A 358 2.67 23.95 -0.47
CA GLY A 358 2.11 25.20 0.07
C GLY A 358 1.19 24.99 1.30
N TRP A 359 0.73 23.78 1.54
CA TRP A 359 -0.24 23.45 2.61
C TRP A 359 0.37 22.74 3.82
N LEU A 360 1.56 22.18 3.69
CA LEU A 360 2.23 21.37 4.70
C LEU A 360 3.64 21.89 4.95
N SER A 361 4.15 21.67 6.15
CA SER A 361 5.56 21.88 6.45
C SER A 361 6.44 20.87 5.69
N GLY A 362 7.70 21.22 5.41
CA GLY A 362 8.62 20.35 4.66
C GLY A 362 8.83 18.98 5.28
N ILE A 363 8.73 18.84 6.61
CA ILE A 363 8.85 17.56 7.31
C ILE A 363 7.58 16.69 7.20
N THR A 364 6.47 17.26 6.73
CA THR A 364 5.17 16.59 6.59
C THR A 364 4.89 16.19 5.14
N VAL A 365 5.59 16.78 4.18
CA VAL A 365 5.45 16.47 2.75
C VAL A 365 6.13 15.13 2.45
N PRO A 366 5.38 14.08 2.00
CA PRO A 366 5.98 12.79 1.63
C PRO A 366 6.75 12.88 0.31
N ARG A 367 7.56 11.87 0.03
CA ARG A 367 8.16 11.67 -1.30
C ARG A 367 7.15 10.97 -2.21
N TYR A 368 6.76 11.59 -3.31
CA TYR A 368 5.94 10.91 -4.31
C TYR A 368 6.82 10.00 -5.16
N ALA A 369 6.43 8.73 -5.28
CA ALA A 369 7.21 7.73 -6.01
C ALA A 369 6.30 6.70 -6.70
N ALA A 370 6.76 6.18 -7.83
CA ALA A 370 6.17 5.01 -8.47
C ALA A 370 7.15 3.83 -8.43
N ASN A 371 6.64 2.63 -8.29
CA ASN A 371 7.34 1.43 -8.68
C ASN A 371 6.94 1.12 -10.13
N ILE A 372 7.91 1.14 -11.02
CA ILE A 372 7.70 0.90 -12.44
C ILE A 372 7.81 -0.59 -12.72
N GLU A 373 6.98 -1.08 -13.62
CA GLU A 373 7.02 -2.46 -14.12
C GLU A 373 8.43 -2.85 -14.58
N GLY A 374 8.77 -4.13 -14.51
CA GLY A 374 10.10 -4.62 -14.87
C GLY A 374 11.14 -4.54 -13.75
N GLY A 375 10.74 -4.26 -12.51
CA GLY A 375 11.59 -4.40 -11.33
C GLY A 375 12.64 -3.30 -11.15
N GLY A 376 12.44 -2.12 -11.76
CA GLY A 376 13.39 -0.99 -11.69
C GLY A 376 13.46 -0.24 -10.37
N GLY A 377 12.65 -0.62 -9.37
CA GLY A 377 12.60 0.05 -8.08
C GLY A 377 11.71 1.29 -8.05
N LYS A 378 11.85 2.05 -6.97
CA LYS A 378 11.07 3.29 -6.79
C LYS A 378 11.72 4.44 -7.54
N VAL A 379 10.95 5.06 -8.40
CA VAL A 379 11.31 6.29 -9.09
C VAL A 379 10.61 7.46 -8.41
N LEU A 380 11.37 8.49 -8.04
CA LEU A 380 10.82 9.70 -7.44
C LEU A 380 10.15 10.57 -8.50
N LEU A 381 8.92 10.95 -8.24
CA LEU A 381 8.05 11.74 -9.12
C LEU A 381 7.81 13.15 -8.57
N MET A 382 8.72 13.63 -7.72
CA MET A 382 8.58 14.95 -7.10
C MET A 382 8.59 16.05 -8.16
N PRO A 383 7.70 17.07 -8.04
CA PRO A 383 7.83 18.27 -8.86
C PRO A 383 9.16 18.92 -8.56
N SER A 384 9.99 19.08 -9.57
CA SER A 384 11.24 19.82 -9.50
C SER A 384 11.24 20.90 -10.57
N GLY A 385 12.03 21.93 -10.40
CA GLY A 385 12.28 22.92 -11.46
C GLY A 385 12.87 22.28 -12.73
N HIS A 386 13.42 21.06 -12.57
CA HIS A 386 13.88 20.20 -13.66
C HIS A 386 13.14 18.87 -13.53
N ASP A 387 12.18 18.62 -14.42
CA ASP A 387 11.45 17.34 -14.46
C ASP A 387 12.38 16.20 -14.88
N THR A 388 12.56 15.23 -14.00
CA THR A 388 13.25 13.98 -14.30
C THR A 388 12.38 12.97 -15.08
N LEU A 389 11.16 13.35 -15.41
CA LEU A 389 10.22 12.58 -16.21
C LEU A 389 10.26 13.08 -17.65
N ASN A 390 10.78 12.26 -18.55
CA ASN A 390 10.49 12.37 -19.96
C ASN A 390 9.04 11.93 -20.17
N ILE A 391 8.13 12.89 -20.12
CA ILE A 391 6.79 12.67 -20.65
C ILE A 391 6.94 12.83 -22.15
N ASN A 392 7.37 11.76 -22.81
CA ASN A 392 7.24 11.66 -24.25
C ASN A 392 5.74 11.46 -24.55
N THR A 393 5.01 12.57 -24.57
CA THR A 393 3.81 12.61 -25.37
C THR A 393 4.28 12.52 -26.82
N LYS A 394 4.37 11.34 -27.40
CA LYS A 394 4.24 11.23 -28.85
C LYS A 394 2.81 11.66 -29.16
N ILE A 395 2.64 12.95 -29.35
CA ILE A 395 1.49 13.52 -29.99
C ILE A 395 1.70 13.23 -31.47
N ASP A 396 1.32 12.04 -31.88
CA ASP A 396 0.70 11.95 -33.19
C ASP A 396 -0.55 12.84 -33.05
N GLU A 397 -0.81 13.78 -33.94
CA GLU A 397 -1.88 14.79 -33.84
C GLU A 397 -3.27 14.21 -33.55
N LYS A 398 -3.40 12.90 -33.55
CA LYS A 398 -4.61 12.12 -33.28
C LYS A 398 -4.57 11.25 -32.02
N ILE A 399 -3.40 11.04 -31.36
CA ILE A 399 -3.24 10.07 -30.28
C ILE A 399 -2.33 10.65 -29.19
N SER A 400 -2.90 11.17 -28.12
CA SER A 400 -2.13 11.50 -26.91
C SER A 400 -2.03 10.26 -26.02
N GLU A 401 -1.22 9.28 -26.41
CA GLU A 401 -0.77 8.26 -25.47
C GLU A 401 0.28 8.90 -24.57
N SER A 402 -0.05 9.10 -23.30
CA SER A 402 0.92 9.60 -22.34
C SER A 402 1.79 8.44 -21.89
N TYR A 403 3.01 8.40 -22.39
CA TYR A 403 4.06 7.51 -21.88
C TYR A 403 4.93 8.30 -20.92
N ALA A 404 5.19 7.75 -19.74
CA ALA A 404 6.27 8.21 -18.90
C ALA A 404 7.48 7.31 -19.13
N THR A 405 8.53 7.85 -19.72
CA THR A 405 9.84 7.19 -19.73
C THR A 405 10.56 7.55 -18.43
N VAL A 406 11.01 6.55 -17.71
CA VAL A 406 11.60 6.69 -16.40
C VAL A 406 12.98 6.07 -16.40
N ILE A 407 13.98 6.81 -15.92
CA ILE A 407 15.31 6.26 -15.68
C ILE A 407 15.36 5.74 -14.25
N THR A 408 15.66 4.46 -14.13
CA THR A 408 15.82 3.81 -12.82
C THR A 408 17.15 4.18 -12.18
N TRP A 409 17.33 3.87 -10.89
CA TRP A 409 18.57 4.13 -10.16
C TRP A 409 19.79 3.40 -10.76
N ASP A 410 19.57 2.29 -11.44
CA ASP A 410 20.59 1.48 -12.15
C ASP A 410 20.75 1.87 -13.63
N GLY A 411 20.22 3.03 -14.03
CA GLY A 411 20.37 3.62 -15.35
C GLY A 411 19.51 3.02 -16.46
N ARG A 412 18.62 2.06 -16.15
CA ARG A 412 17.72 1.47 -17.15
C ARG A 412 16.60 2.44 -17.48
N GLU A 413 16.31 2.55 -18.75
CA GLU A 413 15.15 3.28 -19.25
C GLU A 413 13.95 2.34 -19.28
N LEU A 414 12.90 2.67 -18.54
CA LEU A 414 11.63 1.95 -18.50
C LEU A 414 10.49 2.85 -18.96
N VAL A 415 9.61 2.29 -19.77
CA VAL A 415 8.40 2.99 -20.24
C VAL A 415 7.23 2.53 -19.42
N SER A 416 6.59 3.49 -18.74
CA SER A 416 5.31 3.27 -18.07
C SER A 416 4.22 4.01 -18.82
N TYR A 417 3.15 3.31 -19.12
CA TYR A 417 1.94 3.96 -19.61
C TYR A 417 1.32 4.77 -18.47
N GLU A 418 1.20 6.06 -18.67
CA GLU A 418 0.57 6.94 -17.69
C GLU A 418 -0.93 6.70 -17.55
N ALA A 419 -1.51 6.21 -18.58
CA ALA A 419 -2.92 5.84 -18.55
C ALA A 419 -3.06 4.40 -18.01
N LEU A 420 -3.73 4.26 -17.25
CA LEU A 420 -4.78 3.75 -16.49
C LEU A 420 -5.33 2.39 -16.92
N GLY A 421 -5.00 1.89 -17.99
CA GLY A 421 -5.60 0.74 -18.64
C GLY A 421 -6.28 1.17 -19.93
N ARG A 422 -6.39 0.20 -20.84
CA ARG A 422 -7.10 0.38 -22.09
C ARG A 422 -8.44 -0.33 -22.00
N SER A 423 -9.46 0.28 -22.57
CA SER A 423 -10.77 -0.31 -22.67
C SER A 423 -11.42 0.12 -23.97
N THR A 424 -12.20 -0.75 -24.58
CA THR A 424 -13.11 -0.33 -25.66
C THR A 424 -14.18 0.59 -25.09
N ARG A 425 -14.83 1.38 -25.95
CA ARG A 425 -15.93 2.24 -25.51
C ARG A 425 -17.05 1.44 -24.87
N GLU A 426 -17.39 0.30 -25.44
CA GLU A 426 -18.44 -0.57 -24.93
C GLU A 426 -18.11 -1.12 -23.54
N GLU A 427 -16.89 -1.61 -23.32
CA GLU A 427 -16.43 -2.08 -22.02
C GLU A 427 -16.43 -0.96 -20.98
N PHE A 428 -15.98 0.23 -21.36
CA PHE A 428 -15.99 1.40 -20.50
C PHE A 428 -17.41 1.79 -20.08
N GLU A 429 -18.32 1.94 -21.04
CA GLU A 429 -19.72 2.33 -20.78
C GLU A 429 -20.45 1.26 -19.97
N ALA A 430 -20.23 -0.01 -20.28
CA ALA A 430 -20.77 -1.13 -19.51
C ALA A 430 -20.24 -1.14 -18.06
N GLY A 431 -18.93 -0.94 -17.88
CA GLY A 431 -18.32 -0.88 -16.57
C GLY A 431 -18.80 0.30 -15.74
N VAL A 432 -18.93 1.49 -16.34
CA VAL A 432 -19.49 2.69 -15.67
C VAL A 432 -20.94 2.43 -15.27
N LYS A 433 -21.75 1.83 -16.14
CA LYS A 433 -23.13 1.50 -15.83
C LYS A 433 -23.25 0.52 -14.66
N ILE A 434 -22.50 -0.58 -14.68
CA ILE A 434 -22.48 -1.56 -13.57
C ILE A 434 -22.17 -0.87 -12.24
N MET A 435 -21.20 0.02 -12.22
CA MET A 435 -20.79 0.70 -11.00
C MET A 435 -21.75 1.81 -10.58
N ASP A 436 -22.31 2.56 -11.49
CA ASP A 436 -23.35 3.56 -11.21
C ASP A 436 -24.60 2.89 -10.63
N ASP A 437 -25.03 1.75 -11.20
CA ASP A 437 -26.14 0.96 -10.71
C ASP A 437 -25.84 0.36 -9.32
N PHE A 438 -24.63 -0.12 -9.10
CA PHE A 438 -24.16 -0.60 -7.79
C PHE A 438 -24.17 0.50 -6.74
N ILE A 439 -23.64 1.68 -7.06
CA ILE A 439 -23.58 2.85 -6.17
C ILE A 439 -24.98 3.48 -5.99
N GLY A 440 -25.88 3.27 -6.94
CA GLY A 440 -27.21 3.89 -6.96
C GLY A 440 -27.22 5.36 -7.41
N ARG A 441 -26.15 5.81 -8.08
CA ARG A 441 -26.02 7.19 -8.58
C ARG A 441 -25.30 7.24 -9.91
N LYS A 442 -25.97 7.83 -10.92
CA LYS A 442 -25.36 8.06 -12.25
C LYS A 442 -24.17 9.02 -12.16
N GLY A 443 -23.07 8.65 -12.80
CA GLY A 443 -21.84 9.44 -12.85
C GLY A 443 -21.06 9.49 -11.54
N ALA A 444 -21.32 8.56 -10.61
CA ALA A 444 -20.58 8.42 -9.36
C ALA A 444 -19.25 7.67 -9.55
N PHE A 445 -19.20 6.77 -10.55
CA PHE A 445 -17.99 6.03 -10.88
C PHE A 445 -17.40 6.58 -12.19
N LEU A 446 -16.19 7.11 -12.10
CA LEU A 446 -15.44 7.64 -13.25
C LEU A 446 -14.05 7.01 -13.27
N PRO A 447 -13.91 5.84 -13.88
CA PRO A 447 -12.59 5.23 -14.04
C PRO A 447 -11.76 6.07 -15.01
N LYS A 448 -10.47 6.11 -14.74
CA LYS A 448 -9.50 6.88 -15.53
C LYS A 448 -8.86 5.94 -16.53
N LEU A 449 -9.47 5.78 -17.70
CA LEU A 449 -9.06 4.85 -18.74
C LEU A 449 -8.73 5.56 -20.05
N ILE A 450 -7.94 4.88 -20.89
CA ILE A 450 -7.85 5.16 -22.31
C ILE A 450 -8.94 4.37 -23.00
N ILE A 451 -9.77 5.04 -23.78
CA ILE A 451 -10.74 4.41 -24.66
C ILE A 451 -10.06 4.10 -26.00
N VAL A 452 -10.11 2.85 -26.40
CA VAL A 452 -9.54 2.37 -27.64
C VAL A 452 -10.62 1.81 -28.57
N ASP A 453 -10.35 1.78 -29.88
CA ASP A 453 -11.20 1.05 -30.84
C ASP A 453 -10.87 -0.47 -30.82
N GLU A 454 -11.59 -1.22 -31.64
CA GLU A 454 -11.40 -2.68 -31.76
C GLU A 454 -9.97 -3.11 -32.17
N LYS A 455 -9.20 -2.18 -32.74
CA LYS A 455 -7.81 -2.39 -33.13
C LYS A 455 -6.81 -1.93 -32.06
N GLY A 456 -7.29 -1.53 -30.88
CA GLY A 456 -6.48 -1.00 -29.80
C GLY A 456 -5.96 0.42 -30.05
N LYS A 457 -6.51 1.15 -31.05
CA LYS A 457 -6.14 2.54 -31.35
C LYS A 457 -6.83 3.47 -30.38
N HIS A 458 -6.09 4.38 -29.80
CA HIS A 458 -6.60 5.38 -28.86
C HIS A 458 -7.67 6.27 -29.50
N ILE A 459 -8.82 6.40 -28.84
CA ILE A 459 -9.93 7.29 -29.24
C ILE A 459 -9.98 8.50 -28.33
N GLU A 460 -9.99 8.29 -26.98
CA GLU A 460 -10.05 9.38 -26.01
C GLU A 460 -9.52 8.91 -24.64
N THR A 461 -9.26 9.86 -23.75
CA THR A 461 -9.02 9.63 -22.33
C THR A 461 -10.20 10.16 -21.53
N THR A 462 -10.63 9.41 -20.52
CA THR A 462 -11.77 9.79 -19.67
C THR A 462 -11.51 11.00 -18.77
N ASN A 463 -10.30 11.52 -18.78
CA ASN A 463 -9.83 12.56 -17.84
C ASN A 463 -9.75 13.96 -18.43
N ARG A 464 -10.48 14.27 -19.50
CA ARG A 464 -10.38 15.53 -20.24
C ARG A 464 -10.71 16.80 -19.43
N THR A 465 -11.40 16.71 -18.32
CA THR A 465 -12.02 17.88 -17.68
C THR A 465 -11.15 18.61 -16.64
N ARG A 466 -9.92 18.15 -16.33
CA ARG A 466 -9.11 18.72 -15.25
C ARG A 466 -7.65 19.07 -15.63
N LEU A 467 -7.35 19.30 -16.89
CA LEU A 467 -5.98 19.42 -17.39
C LEU A 467 -5.51 20.80 -17.93
N PRO A 468 -5.98 21.98 -17.47
CA PRO A 468 -5.35 23.25 -17.89
C PRO A 468 -3.88 23.35 -17.44
N ALA A 469 -3.49 22.63 -16.38
CA ALA A 469 -2.12 22.68 -15.84
C ALA A 469 -1.11 21.79 -16.61
N LEU A 470 -1.56 20.84 -17.43
CA LEU A 470 -0.66 19.97 -18.22
C LEU A 470 0.01 20.70 -19.39
N GLU A 471 -0.60 21.73 -19.94
CA GLU A 471 0.04 22.53 -21.00
C GLU A 471 1.31 23.25 -20.54
N ASN A 472 1.36 23.62 -19.27
CA ASN A 472 2.56 24.28 -18.69
C ASN A 472 3.68 23.28 -18.35
N LEU A 473 3.37 21.99 -18.17
CA LEU A 473 4.35 20.91 -17.95
C LEU A 473 5.03 20.48 -19.27
N ARG A 474 4.42 20.75 -20.42
CA ARG A 474 4.96 20.42 -21.77
C ARG A 474 6.22 21.18 -22.16
N LYS A 475 6.62 22.22 -21.43
CA LYS A 475 7.74 23.11 -21.78
C LYS A 475 9.03 22.88 -21.02
N SER A 476 9.08 21.97 -20.04
CA SER A 476 10.33 21.66 -19.33
C SER A 476 11.17 20.68 -20.13
N GLN A 477 12.25 21.16 -20.72
CA GLN A 477 13.26 20.31 -21.38
C GLN A 477 14.03 19.49 -20.35
N LEU A 478 14.22 18.22 -20.69
CA LEU A 478 15.07 17.31 -19.94
C LEU A 478 16.55 17.62 -20.13
N LEU A 479 17.22 17.71 -19.00
CA LEU A 479 18.65 17.46 -18.92
C LEU A 479 18.83 15.98 -18.58
N GLY A 480 19.26 15.20 -19.56
CA GLY A 480 19.62 13.80 -19.36
C GLY A 480 20.82 13.69 -18.43
N TYR A 481 20.61 13.13 -17.25
CA TYR A 481 21.70 12.61 -16.45
C TYR A 481 21.94 11.16 -16.85
N LYS A 482 23.02 10.91 -17.58
CA LYS A 482 23.62 9.57 -17.60
C LYS A 482 24.25 9.34 -16.23
N LEU A 483 23.56 8.63 -15.36
CA LEU A 483 24.20 8.02 -14.20
C LEU A 483 25.08 6.87 -14.74
N TYR A 484 26.37 6.98 -14.56
CA TYR A 484 27.31 5.95 -14.91
C TYR A 484 27.09 4.76 -13.98
N ALA A 485 26.49 3.72 -14.51
CA ALA A 485 26.28 2.43 -13.84
C ALA A 485 27.53 1.53 -13.87
N ASP A 486 28.63 2.01 -14.43
CA ASP A 486 29.80 1.18 -14.73
C ASP A 486 30.63 0.77 -13.51
N ASP A 487 30.41 1.36 -12.34
CA ASP A 487 31.21 1.11 -11.14
C ASP A 487 30.52 0.30 -10.03
N MET A 488 29.33 -0.25 -10.26
CA MET A 488 28.70 -1.15 -9.30
C MET A 488 28.51 -2.55 -9.90
N PRO A 489 29.28 -3.54 -9.44
CA PRO A 489 28.97 -4.92 -9.76
C PRO A 489 27.64 -5.28 -9.12
N LEU A 490 26.56 -5.25 -9.90
CA LEU A 490 25.35 -5.97 -9.56
C LEU A 490 25.69 -7.46 -9.64
N THR A 491 26.12 -8.04 -8.54
CA THR A 491 26.07 -9.49 -8.40
C THR A 491 24.58 -9.85 -8.49
N ASN A 492 24.21 -10.34 -9.68
CA ASN A 492 22.93 -10.98 -9.85
C ASN A 492 22.87 -12.11 -8.82
N PRO A 493 21.88 -12.18 -7.92
CA PRO A 493 21.79 -13.28 -6.95
C PRO A 493 21.90 -14.66 -7.62
N LYS A 494 21.45 -14.79 -8.88
CA LYS A 494 21.57 -16.04 -9.64
C LYS A 494 23.00 -16.46 -9.95
N ASP A 495 23.92 -15.53 -10.08
CA ASP A 495 25.32 -15.85 -10.42
C ASP A 495 26.12 -16.33 -9.20
N ALA A 496 25.62 -16.00 -7.98
CA ALA A 496 26.17 -16.47 -6.72
C ALA A 496 25.38 -17.65 -6.10
N LEU A 497 24.30 -18.11 -6.75
CA LEU A 497 23.36 -19.08 -6.18
C LEU A 497 24.02 -20.41 -5.82
N SER A 498 24.91 -20.95 -6.66
CA SER A 498 25.53 -22.25 -6.42
C SER A 498 26.46 -22.25 -5.19
N GLU A 499 27.25 -21.18 -5.01
CA GLU A 499 28.12 -21.02 -3.83
C GLU A 499 27.33 -20.76 -2.55
N LEU A 500 26.23 -19.99 -2.66
CA LEU A 500 25.36 -19.70 -1.54
C LEU A 500 24.54 -20.93 -1.11
N GLU A 501 24.04 -21.74 -2.03
CA GLU A 501 23.33 -22.98 -1.72
C GLU A 501 24.25 -24.01 -1.05
N GLU A 502 25.46 -24.19 -1.56
CA GLU A 502 26.44 -25.07 -0.95
C GLU A 502 26.87 -24.59 0.45
N GLY A 503 27.02 -23.27 0.63
CA GLY A 503 27.29 -22.66 1.93
C GLY A 503 26.11 -22.79 2.90
N PHE A 504 24.88 -22.65 2.41
CA PHE A 504 23.68 -22.81 3.23
C PHE A 504 23.49 -24.24 3.70
N GLU A 505 23.64 -25.25 2.84
CA GLU A 505 23.55 -26.66 3.21
C GLU A 505 24.60 -27.08 4.23
N LYS A 506 25.77 -26.46 4.22
CA LYS A 506 26.85 -26.67 5.20
C LYS A 506 26.66 -25.86 6.47
N SER A 507 25.71 -24.94 6.52
CA SER A 507 25.50 -24.06 7.67
C SER A 507 24.82 -24.78 8.83
N LYS A 508 25.10 -24.30 10.06
CA LYS A 508 24.49 -24.81 11.29
C LYS A 508 22.96 -24.57 11.41
N TYR A 509 22.37 -23.79 10.50
CA TYR A 509 20.93 -23.51 10.47
C TYR A 509 20.09 -24.73 10.06
N PHE A 510 20.70 -25.74 9.44
CA PHE A 510 20.05 -27.02 9.11
C PHE A 510 20.19 -28.11 10.20
N LYS A 511 20.92 -27.83 11.28
CA LYS A 511 21.13 -28.80 12.37
C LYS A 511 20.46 -28.30 13.64
N GLY A 512 19.14 -28.42 13.69
CA GLY A 512 18.35 -28.10 14.87
C GLY A 512 17.19 -29.03 15.03
#